data_79bebec32afe20c3f34eacb74744d28c
#
_entry.id   79bebec32afe20c3f34eacb74744d28c
#
_cell.length_a   1.000
_cell.length_b   1.000
_cell.length_c   1.000
_cell.angle_alpha   90.00
_cell.angle_beta   90.00
_cell.angle_gamma   90.00
#
_symmetry.space_group_name_H-M   'P 1'
#
loop_
_entity.id
_entity.type
_entity.pdbx_description
1 polymer ?
#
loop_
_entity_poly.entity_id
_entity_poly.type
_entity_poly.pdbx_seq_one_letter_code
_entity_poly.pdbx_strand_id
1 'polypeptide(L)'
;MTIREEINRQIKHIESQLINMQAFNPYKTAGSINSMYWCGRQTASTTMDFIDTLKSLGLVTIEEYSEYSNRIGNLNNLLVKVRNELCK
;
A
#
# COMPACT_ATOMS: atom_id res chain seq x y z
N MET A 1 16.91 8.50 9.20
CA MET A 1 15.88 7.49 8.87
C MET A 1 16.56 6.23 8.37
N THR A 2 16.17 5.07 8.93
CA THR A 2 16.69 3.79 8.48
C THR A 2 15.91 3.29 7.26
N ILE A 3 16.49 2.30 6.54
CA ILE A 3 15.81 1.63 5.43
C ILE A 3 14.49 1.03 5.88
N ARG A 4 14.47 0.39 7.05
CA ARG A 4 13.26 -0.26 7.58
C ARG A 4 12.20 0.75 7.97
N GLU A 5 12.60 1.89 8.51
CA GLU A 5 11.67 2.99 8.80
C GLU A 5 11.03 3.51 7.50
N GLU A 6 11.81 3.63 6.42
CA GLU A 6 11.29 4.09 5.14
C GLU A 6 10.29 3.09 4.55
N ILE A 7 10.59 1.78 4.62
CA ILE A 7 9.67 0.74 4.17
C ILE A 7 8.35 0.84 4.96
N ASN A 8 8.45 0.94 6.28
CA ASN A 8 7.27 1.04 7.14
C ASN A 8 6.46 2.31 6.87
N ARG A 9 7.14 3.43 6.57
CA ARG A 9 6.48 4.68 6.22
C ARG A 9 5.65 4.52 4.94
N GLN A 10 6.21 3.86 3.93
CA GLN A 10 5.51 3.61 2.67
C GLN A 10 4.32 2.66 2.87
N ILE A 11 4.48 1.63 3.67
CA ILE A 11 3.38 0.70 3.99
C ILE A 11 2.26 1.45 4.73
N LYS A 12 2.59 2.31 5.69
CA LYS A 12 1.61 3.13 6.40
C LYS A 12 0.86 4.07 5.46
N HIS A 13 1.52 4.56 4.42
CA HIS A 13 0.85 5.39 3.41
C HIS A 13 -0.22 4.59 2.67
N ILE A 14 0.07 3.34 2.31
CA ILE A 14 -0.92 2.44 1.69
C ILE A 14 -2.10 2.22 2.65
N GLU A 15 -1.82 1.92 3.91
CA GLU A 15 -2.85 1.73 4.94
C GLU A 15 -3.72 2.98 5.10
N SER A 16 -3.12 4.17 5.06
CA SER A 16 -3.85 5.44 5.15
C SER A 16 -4.84 5.62 4.01
N GLN A 17 -4.46 5.25 2.79
CA GLN A 17 -5.38 5.31 1.65
C GLN A 17 -6.57 4.37 1.87
N LEU A 18 -6.31 3.16 2.35
CA LEU A 18 -7.36 2.19 2.65
C LEU A 18 -8.33 2.73 3.72
N ILE A 19 -7.80 3.28 4.81
CA ILE A 19 -8.59 3.88 5.89
C ILE A 19 -9.42 5.04 5.36
N ASN A 20 -8.82 5.91 4.54
CA ASN A 20 -9.52 7.07 3.97
C ASN A 20 -10.65 6.66 3.03
N MET A 21 -10.47 5.57 2.25
CA MET A 21 -11.53 5.03 1.40
C MET A 21 -12.72 4.55 2.21
N GLN A 22 -12.48 3.96 3.38
CA GLN A 22 -13.52 3.39 4.23
C GLN A 22 -14.15 4.42 5.19
N ALA A 23 -13.50 5.57 5.41
CA ALA A 23 -13.99 6.58 6.34
C ALA A 23 -15.30 7.17 5.87
N PHE A 24 -16.26 7.35 6.78
CA PHE A 24 -17.52 7.98 6.45
C PHE A 24 -17.30 9.45 6.10
N ASN A 25 -17.81 9.84 4.94
CA ASN A 25 -17.79 11.22 4.47
C ASN A 25 -18.93 11.42 3.47
N PRO A 26 -19.96 12.25 3.81
CA PRO A 26 -21.10 12.44 2.92
C PRO A 26 -20.74 13.10 1.58
N TYR A 27 -19.59 13.75 1.50
CA TYR A 27 -19.12 14.40 0.26
C TYR A 27 -18.21 13.53 -0.58
N LYS A 28 -17.92 12.28 -0.13
CA LYS A 28 -17.05 11.37 -0.86
C LYS A 28 -17.72 10.93 -2.17
N THR A 29 -16.98 11.05 -3.25
CA THR A 29 -17.45 10.67 -4.59
C THR A 29 -16.70 9.43 -5.08
N ALA A 30 -17.25 8.77 -6.11
CA ALA A 30 -16.55 7.66 -6.78
C ALA A 30 -15.19 8.12 -7.30
N GLY A 31 -15.07 9.35 -7.81
CA GLY A 31 -13.82 9.92 -8.25
C GLY A 31 -12.79 10.04 -7.14
N SER A 32 -13.18 10.50 -5.95
CA SER A 32 -12.26 10.61 -4.82
C SER A 32 -11.85 9.23 -4.29
N ILE A 33 -12.76 8.25 -4.29
CA ILE A 33 -12.45 6.88 -3.91
C ILE A 33 -11.44 6.28 -4.90
N ASN A 34 -11.63 6.46 -6.19
CA ASN A 34 -10.71 5.99 -7.21
C ASN A 34 -9.33 6.65 -7.09
N SER A 35 -9.27 7.94 -6.75
CA SER A 35 -8.00 8.63 -6.52
C SER A 35 -7.22 8.00 -5.36
N MET A 36 -7.89 7.73 -4.25
CA MET A 36 -7.28 7.08 -3.09
C MET A 36 -6.81 5.66 -3.44
N TYR A 37 -7.63 4.92 -4.18
CA TYR A 37 -7.33 3.58 -4.64
C TYR A 37 -6.07 3.55 -5.50
N TRP A 38 -5.99 4.41 -6.51
CA TRP A 38 -4.83 4.45 -7.40
C TRP A 38 -3.58 4.94 -6.69
N CYS A 39 -3.71 5.89 -5.77
CA CYS A 39 -2.60 6.35 -4.95
C CYS A 39 -2.03 5.20 -4.12
N GLY A 40 -2.91 4.43 -3.47
CA GLY A 40 -2.51 3.26 -2.68
C GLY A 40 -1.86 2.18 -3.55
N ARG A 41 -2.42 1.88 -4.73
CA ARG A 41 -1.90 0.90 -5.67
C ARG A 41 -0.52 1.31 -6.19
N GLN A 42 -0.35 2.57 -6.54
CA GLN A 42 0.93 3.09 -7.03
C GLN A 42 1.99 3.03 -5.95
N THR A 43 1.64 3.40 -4.72
CA THR A 43 2.56 3.30 -3.59
C THR A 43 2.96 1.84 -3.33
N ALA A 44 2.01 0.90 -3.41
CA ALA A 44 2.30 -0.53 -3.25
C ALA A 44 3.31 -1.01 -4.31
N SER A 45 3.11 -0.63 -5.57
CA SER A 45 4.02 -1.00 -6.66
C SER A 45 5.42 -0.39 -6.44
N THR A 46 5.49 0.88 -6.11
CA THR A 46 6.75 1.58 -5.85
C THR A 46 7.48 0.97 -4.66
N THR A 47 6.76 0.63 -3.59
CA THR A 47 7.34 0.01 -2.41
C THR A 47 7.88 -1.38 -2.72
N MET A 48 7.17 -2.18 -3.52
CA MET A 48 7.65 -3.49 -3.96
C MET A 48 8.95 -3.36 -4.76
N ASP A 49 9.03 -2.42 -5.69
CA ASP A 49 10.25 -2.16 -6.45
C ASP A 49 11.40 -1.77 -5.53
N PHE A 50 11.12 -0.95 -4.52
CA PHE A 50 12.10 -0.53 -3.53
C PHE A 50 12.65 -1.72 -2.74
N ILE A 51 11.78 -2.58 -2.19
CA ILE A 51 12.24 -3.74 -1.41
C ILE A 51 12.90 -4.80 -2.30
N ASP A 52 12.51 -4.96 -3.56
CA ASP A 52 13.19 -5.82 -4.51
C ASP A 52 14.64 -5.36 -4.71
N THR A 53 14.84 -4.05 -4.87
CA THR A 53 16.17 -3.46 -5.00
C THR A 53 17.00 -3.69 -3.75
N LEU A 54 16.42 -3.45 -2.57
CA LEU A 54 17.11 -3.65 -1.29
C LEU A 54 17.51 -5.10 -1.08
N LYS A 55 16.64 -6.04 -1.46
CA LYS A 55 16.95 -7.47 -1.40
C LYS A 55 18.14 -7.80 -2.32
N SER A 56 18.12 -7.29 -3.54
CA SER A 56 19.20 -7.51 -4.51
C SER A 56 20.53 -6.97 -4.03
N LEU A 57 20.51 -5.88 -3.27
CA LEU A 57 21.71 -5.27 -2.69
C LEU A 57 22.13 -5.91 -1.35
N GLY A 58 21.37 -6.88 -0.85
CA GLY A 58 21.63 -7.54 0.42
C GLY A 58 21.34 -6.69 1.65
N LEU A 59 20.56 -5.64 1.49
CA LEU A 59 20.22 -4.70 2.58
C LEU A 59 19.03 -5.14 3.41
N VAL A 60 18.23 -6.10 2.92
CA VAL A 60 17.19 -6.77 3.70
C VAL A 60 17.34 -8.27 3.51
N THR A 61 16.95 -9.03 4.54
CA THR A 61 17.03 -10.51 4.48
C THR A 61 15.87 -11.06 3.64
N ILE A 62 15.99 -12.34 3.25
CA ILE A 62 14.92 -13.04 2.54
C ILE A 62 13.65 -13.09 3.40
N GLU A 63 13.78 -13.31 4.70
CA GLU A 63 12.68 -13.35 5.65
C GLU A 63 11.99 -11.98 5.74
N GLU A 64 12.76 -10.90 5.85
CA GLU A 64 12.24 -9.53 5.87
C GLU A 64 11.50 -9.21 4.57
N TYR A 65 12.12 -9.56 3.43
CA TYR A 65 11.51 -9.36 2.12
C TYR A 65 10.17 -10.07 2.03
N SER A 66 10.11 -11.33 2.46
CA SER A 66 8.90 -12.13 2.42
C SER A 66 7.78 -11.52 3.28
N GLU A 67 8.12 -11.05 4.49
CA GLU A 67 7.18 -10.42 5.40
C GLU A 67 6.62 -9.12 4.81
N TYR A 68 7.48 -8.23 4.32
CA TYR A 68 7.05 -6.97 3.71
C TYR A 68 6.21 -7.20 2.45
N SER A 69 6.66 -8.14 1.60
CA SER A 69 5.96 -8.50 0.37
C SER A 69 4.53 -9.01 0.67
N ASN A 70 4.38 -9.85 1.68
CA ASN A 70 3.08 -10.37 2.10
C ASN A 70 2.17 -9.25 2.62
N ARG A 71 2.71 -8.33 3.43
CA ARG A 71 1.94 -7.19 3.95
C ARG A 71 1.46 -6.29 2.82
N ILE A 72 2.32 -5.97 1.88
CA ILE A 72 1.99 -5.12 0.74
C ILE A 72 0.96 -5.81 -0.16
N GLY A 73 1.16 -7.10 -0.43
CA GLY A 73 0.21 -7.89 -1.23
C GLY A 73 -1.18 -7.94 -0.61
N ASN A 74 -1.26 -8.16 0.71
CA ASN A 74 -2.53 -8.18 1.43
C ASN A 74 -3.23 -6.82 1.37
N LEU A 75 -2.49 -5.73 1.57
CA LEU A 75 -3.03 -4.37 1.48
C LEU A 75 -3.52 -4.06 0.06
N ASN A 76 -2.77 -4.47 -0.95
CA ASN A 76 -3.16 -4.29 -2.34
C ASN A 76 -4.47 -5.01 -2.66
N ASN A 77 -4.62 -6.24 -2.16
CA ASN A 77 -5.86 -7.02 -2.32
C ASN A 77 -7.04 -6.35 -1.61
N LEU A 78 -6.81 -5.80 -0.41
CA LEU A 78 -7.83 -5.07 0.32
C LEU A 78 -8.25 -3.78 -0.40
N LEU A 79 -7.31 -3.08 -1.01
CA LEU A 79 -7.62 -1.89 -1.82
C LEU A 79 -8.58 -2.22 -2.96
N VAL A 80 -8.31 -3.31 -3.67
CA VAL A 80 -9.16 -3.78 -4.77
C VAL A 80 -10.54 -4.14 -4.25
N LYS A 81 -10.60 -4.91 -3.17
CA LYS A 81 -11.86 -5.36 -2.57
C LYS A 81 -12.73 -4.19 -2.11
N VAL A 82 -12.14 -3.26 -1.37
CA VAL A 82 -12.86 -2.10 -0.83
C VAL A 82 -13.35 -1.20 -1.95
N ARG A 83 -12.50 -0.94 -2.94
CA ARG A 83 -12.90 -0.14 -4.10
C ARG A 83 -14.08 -0.76 -4.82
N ASN A 84 -14.06 -2.09 -5.03
CA ASN A 84 -15.17 -2.78 -5.70
C ASN A 84 -16.46 -2.75 -4.89
N GLU A 85 -16.37 -2.78 -3.56
CA GLU A 85 -17.53 -2.67 -2.68
C GLU A 85 -18.12 -1.26 -2.66
N LEU A 86 -17.27 -0.22 -2.69
CA LEU A 86 -17.71 1.17 -2.59
C LEU A 86 -18.13 1.77 -3.93
N CYS A 87 -17.63 1.25 -5.04
CA CYS A 87 -17.91 1.76 -6.39
C CYS A 87 -18.76 0.80 -7.23
N LYS A 88 -19.70 0.17 -6.60
CA LYS A 88 -20.67 -0.70 -7.30
C LYS A 88 -21.66 0.12 -8.11
#